data_ca5ede51002060ce2a54c9d8364bbb35
#
_entry.id   ca5ede51002060ce2a54c9d8364bbb35
#
_cell.length_a   1.000
_cell.length_b   1.000
_cell.length_c   1.000
_cell.angle_alpha   90.00
_cell.angle_beta   90.00
_cell.angle_gamma   90.00
#
_symmetry.space_group_name_H-M   'P 1'
#
loop_
_entity.id
_entity.type
_entity.pdbx_description
1 polymer ?
#
loop_
_entity_poly.entity_id
_entity_poly.type
_entity_poly.pdbx_seq_one_letter_code
_entity_poly.pdbx_strand_id
1 'polypeptide(L)'
;PLEALVRLRDQLESLEQRLSRQEQDLRGASEDIARGIDVQVRKARGQVNRLNKNLDSVSFGSIRAIRVRMEPDEGMERVLRALRDGAAQELLFNDGLPIEQALEEVFRRHADAGARTGGHRLLDYREYLHLKVEVRRQVAPDWEVANPTKLSTGEAIGVGAALMMVVLGEWERDANLLRVSRSTGSLRLLFLDEANRLSQDNLAVLFDL
;
A
#
# COMPACT_ATOMS: atom_id res chain seq x y z
N PRO A 1 -37.59 41.17 29.48
CA PRO A 1 -36.14 40.79 29.52
C PRO A 1 -35.94 39.32 29.84
N LEU A 2 -36.64 38.73 30.83
CA LEU A 2 -36.49 37.33 31.24
C LEU A 2 -36.82 36.34 30.14
N GLU A 3 -37.93 36.54 29.39
CA GLU A 3 -38.32 35.66 28.29
C GLU A 3 -37.27 35.63 27.15
N ALA A 4 -36.59 36.74 26.88
CA ALA A 4 -35.54 36.81 25.88
C ALA A 4 -34.30 35.99 26.31
N LEU A 5 -33.97 35.98 27.60
CA LEU A 5 -32.87 35.18 28.15
C LEU A 5 -33.19 33.70 28.13
N VAL A 6 -34.44 33.33 28.43
CA VAL A 6 -34.88 31.92 28.35
C VAL A 6 -34.79 31.41 26.90
N ARG A 7 -35.30 32.19 25.93
CA ARG A 7 -35.21 31.82 24.50
C ARG A 7 -33.75 31.68 24.03
N LEU A 8 -32.87 32.60 24.46
CA LEU A 8 -31.46 32.55 24.10
C LEU A 8 -30.81 31.28 24.67
N ARG A 9 -31.09 30.92 25.94
CA ARG A 9 -30.61 29.70 26.56
C ARG A 9 -31.07 28.47 25.77
N ASP A 10 -32.36 28.37 25.44
CA ASP A 10 -32.93 27.23 24.72
C ASP A 10 -32.32 27.11 23.30
N GLN A 11 -32.01 28.24 22.66
CA GLN A 11 -31.31 28.25 21.37
C GLN A 11 -29.87 27.78 21.50
N LEU A 12 -29.15 28.19 22.55
CA LEU A 12 -27.77 27.74 22.81
C LEU A 12 -27.72 26.25 23.12
N GLU A 13 -28.62 25.76 23.96
CA GLU A 13 -28.72 24.29 24.25
C GLU A 13 -29.02 23.47 22.99
N SER A 14 -29.92 23.97 22.11
CA SER A 14 -30.21 23.31 20.83
C SER A 14 -29.02 23.33 19.87
N LEU A 15 -28.24 24.41 19.88
CA LEU A 15 -27.03 24.53 19.08
C LEU A 15 -25.94 23.59 19.57
N GLU A 16 -25.72 23.54 20.90
CA GLU A 16 -24.76 22.64 21.55
C GLU A 16 -25.07 21.18 21.22
N GLN A 17 -26.34 20.78 21.35
CA GLN A 17 -26.77 19.41 20.99
C GLN A 17 -26.52 19.09 19.50
N ARG A 18 -26.74 20.05 18.60
CA ARG A 18 -26.47 19.85 17.16
C ARG A 18 -24.99 19.73 16.88
N LEU A 19 -24.18 20.58 17.50
CA LEU A 19 -22.73 20.53 17.35
C LEU A 19 -22.14 19.23 17.89
N SER A 20 -22.60 18.79 19.07
CA SER A 20 -22.16 17.53 19.66
C SER A 20 -22.51 16.31 18.77
N ARG A 21 -23.69 16.30 18.16
CA ARG A 21 -24.06 15.24 17.20
C ARG A 21 -23.18 15.29 15.95
N GLN A 22 -22.96 16.48 15.38
CA GLN A 22 -22.07 16.63 14.23
C GLN A 22 -20.65 16.19 14.53
N GLU A 23 -20.14 16.50 15.70
CA GLU A 23 -18.82 16.06 16.15
C GLU A 23 -18.74 14.53 16.26
N GLN A 24 -19.76 13.90 16.82
CA GLN A 24 -19.85 12.43 16.89
C GLN A 24 -19.93 11.78 15.51
N ASP A 25 -20.73 12.35 14.59
CA ASP A 25 -20.87 11.82 13.23
C ASP A 25 -19.56 11.98 12.44
N LEU A 26 -18.86 13.11 12.58
CA LEU A 26 -17.54 13.34 11.97
C LEU A 26 -16.49 12.39 12.53
N ARG A 27 -16.48 12.17 13.85
CA ARG A 27 -15.56 11.23 14.48
C ARG A 27 -15.79 9.82 13.97
N GLY A 28 -17.05 9.36 13.92
CA GLY A 28 -17.38 8.04 13.38
C GLY A 28 -16.97 7.87 11.92
N ALA A 29 -17.22 8.87 11.07
CA ALA A 29 -16.79 8.85 9.67
C ALA A 29 -15.27 8.82 9.54
N SER A 30 -14.54 9.55 10.40
CA SER A 30 -13.08 9.56 10.46
C SER A 30 -12.51 8.19 10.81
N GLU A 31 -13.09 7.54 11.82
CA GLU A 31 -12.69 6.18 12.24
C GLU A 31 -12.94 5.14 11.14
N ASP A 32 -14.04 5.26 10.40
CA ASP A 32 -14.35 4.36 9.29
C ASP A 32 -13.37 4.54 8.11
N ILE A 33 -13.00 5.77 7.79
CA ILE A 33 -11.96 6.06 6.78
C ILE A 33 -10.60 5.48 7.21
N ALA A 34 -10.20 5.73 8.44
CA ALA A 34 -8.94 5.22 8.99
C ALA A 34 -8.89 3.69 8.94
N ARG A 35 -9.97 3.03 9.34
CA ARG A 35 -10.11 1.58 9.27
C ARG A 35 -10.05 1.07 7.83
N GLY A 36 -10.70 1.77 6.90
CA GLY A 36 -10.66 1.47 5.47
C GLY A 36 -9.23 1.50 4.91
N ILE A 37 -8.47 2.55 5.23
CA ILE A 37 -7.07 2.70 4.80
C ILE A 37 -6.22 1.56 5.40
N ASP A 38 -6.33 1.28 6.70
CA ASP A 38 -5.56 0.24 7.37
C ASP A 38 -5.83 -1.16 6.78
N VAL A 39 -7.09 -1.47 6.46
CA VAL A 39 -7.45 -2.72 5.78
C VAL A 39 -6.76 -2.84 4.42
N GLN A 40 -6.75 -1.79 3.61
CA GLN A 40 -6.09 -1.79 2.30
C GLN A 40 -4.57 -1.92 2.42
N VAL A 41 -3.95 -1.23 3.37
CA VAL A 41 -2.51 -1.34 3.64
C VAL A 41 -2.14 -2.76 4.08
N ARG A 42 -2.92 -3.38 4.97
CA ARG A 42 -2.70 -4.79 5.39
C ARG A 42 -2.85 -5.76 4.23
N LYS A 43 -3.84 -5.56 3.37
CA LYS A 43 -4.02 -6.38 2.16
C LYS A 43 -2.81 -6.26 1.23
N ALA A 44 -2.34 -5.04 0.97
CA ALA A 44 -1.16 -4.80 0.14
C ALA A 44 0.10 -5.46 0.73
N ARG A 45 0.33 -5.36 2.05
CA ARG A 45 1.43 -6.07 2.72
C ARG A 45 1.35 -7.57 2.55
N GLY A 46 0.15 -8.14 2.66
CA GLY A 46 -0.09 -9.56 2.41
C GLY A 46 0.28 -9.98 0.99
N GLN A 47 -0.05 -9.15 -0.01
CA GLN A 47 0.32 -9.38 -1.41
C GLN A 47 1.84 -9.32 -1.61
N VAL A 48 2.51 -8.30 -1.08
CA VAL A 48 3.98 -8.17 -1.15
C VAL A 48 4.68 -9.35 -0.47
N ASN A 49 4.18 -9.83 0.67
CA ASN A 49 4.73 -11.01 1.34
C ASN A 49 4.60 -12.27 0.48
N ARG A 50 3.49 -12.44 -0.25
CA ARG A 50 3.33 -13.57 -1.18
C ARG A 50 4.28 -13.45 -2.38
N LEU A 51 4.42 -12.25 -2.96
CA LEU A 51 5.40 -12.00 -4.03
C LEU A 51 6.81 -12.38 -3.57
N ASN A 52 7.22 -11.95 -2.38
CA ASN A 52 8.54 -12.24 -1.84
C ASN A 52 8.78 -13.74 -1.63
N LYS A 53 7.78 -14.50 -1.20
CA LYS A 53 7.89 -15.96 -1.08
C LYS A 53 8.18 -16.63 -2.42
N ASN A 54 7.57 -16.12 -3.50
CA ASN A 54 7.81 -16.66 -4.85
C ASN A 54 9.15 -16.19 -5.43
N LEU A 55 9.71 -15.09 -4.93
CA LEU A 55 11.02 -14.56 -5.32
C LEU A 55 12.19 -15.17 -4.54
N ASP A 56 11.94 -15.88 -3.43
CA ASP A 56 12.99 -16.41 -2.56
C ASP A 56 13.94 -17.41 -3.26
N SER A 57 13.46 -18.12 -4.27
CA SER A 57 14.24 -19.08 -5.06
C SER A 57 14.94 -18.45 -6.25
N VAL A 58 14.70 -17.17 -6.54
CA VAL A 58 15.18 -16.52 -7.75
C VAL A 58 16.56 -15.93 -7.55
N SER A 59 17.50 -16.32 -8.40
CA SER A 59 18.87 -15.79 -8.41
C SER A 59 19.36 -15.57 -9.84
N PHE A 60 20.09 -14.48 -10.09
CA PHE A 60 20.63 -14.15 -11.40
C PHE A 60 22.06 -13.62 -11.32
N GLY A 61 23.00 -14.25 -11.98
CA GLY A 61 24.37 -13.80 -12.01
C GLY A 61 24.97 -13.62 -10.62
N SER A 62 25.31 -12.40 -10.23
CA SER A 62 25.83 -12.08 -8.90
C SER A 62 24.72 -11.88 -7.84
N ILE A 63 23.45 -11.84 -8.25
CA ILE A 63 22.29 -11.64 -7.37
C ILE A 63 21.87 -12.97 -6.78
N ARG A 64 21.88 -13.05 -5.45
CA ARG A 64 21.49 -14.23 -4.70
C ARG A 64 20.02 -14.25 -4.32
N ALA A 65 19.42 -13.07 -4.13
CA ALA A 65 18.03 -12.96 -3.72
C ALA A 65 17.44 -11.62 -4.18
N ILE A 66 16.14 -11.62 -4.41
CA ILE A 66 15.35 -10.46 -4.81
C ILE A 66 14.18 -10.32 -3.82
N ARG A 67 13.84 -9.11 -3.44
CA ARG A 67 12.63 -8.84 -2.69
C ARG A 67 11.98 -7.52 -3.09
N VAL A 68 10.69 -7.41 -2.86
CA VAL A 68 9.93 -6.17 -2.92
C VAL A 68 9.74 -5.67 -1.50
N ARG A 69 10.13 -4.45 -1.22
CA ARG A 69 9.92 -3.78 0.06
C ARG A 69 8.88 -2.69 -0.09
N MET A 70 7.96 -2.64 0.86
CA MET A 70 6.95 -1.61 0.94
C MET A 70 7.35 -0.62 2.03
N GLU A 71 7.49 0.64 1.64
CA GLU A 71 7.84 1.74 2.55
C GLU A 71 6.74 2.80 2.53
N PRO A 72 6.43 3.41 3.68
CA PRO A 72 5.58 4.59 3.70
C PRO A 72 6.20 5.73 2.89
N ASP A 73 5.35 6.51 2.25
CA ASP A 73 5.78 7.77 1.64
C ASP A 73 6.31 8.73 2.72
N GLU A 74 7.21 9.62 2.33
CA GLU A 74 7.82 10.58 3.25
C GLU A 74 6.75 11.39 3.99
N GLY A 75 6.83 11.41 5.31
CA GLY A 75 5.84 12.05 6.18
C GLY A 75 4.57 11.23 6.46
N MET A 76 4.28 10.17 5.69
CA MET A 76 3.07 9.35 5.91
C MET A 76 3.24 8.25 6.96
N GLU A 77 4.44 7.95 7.41
CA GLU A 77 4.66 6.89 8.41
C GLU A 77 3.92 7.19 9.73
N ARG A 78 4.02 8.43 10.23
CA ARG A 78 3.32 8.86 11.45
C ARG A 78 1.81 8.83 11.27
N VAL A 79 1.33 9.30 10.11
CA VAL A 79 -0.09 9.32 9.75
C VAL A 79 -0.66 7.91 9.71
N LEU A 80 -0.02 6.98 8.98
CA LEU A 80 -0.46 5.58 8.90
C LEU A 80 -0.42 4.87 10.25
N ARG A 81 0.55 5.21 11.10
CA ARG A 81 0.61 4.70 12.47
C ARG A 81 -0.55 5.22 13.30
N ALA A 82 -0.84 6.53 13.26
CA ALA A 82 -1.95 7.13 13.97
C ALA A 82 -3.31 6.58 13.52
N LEU A 83 -3.51 6.40 12.20
CA LEU A 83 -4.73 5.80 11.66
C LEU A 83 -4.92 4.35 12.13
N ARG A 84 -3.85 3.56 12.17
CA ARG A 84 -3.90 2.18 12.66
C ARG A 84 -4.18 2.10 14.15
N ASP A 85 -3.47 2.92 14.94
CA ASP A 85 -3.52 2.86 16.39
C ASP A 85 -4.81 3.51 16.91
N GLY A 86 -5.30 4.59 16.27
CA GLY A 86 -6.57 5.23 16.58
C GLY A 86 -7.79 4.38 16.27
N ALA A 87 -7.71 3.46 15.28
CA ALA A 87 -8.76 2.48 15.00
C ALA A 87 -8.80 1.33 16.02
N ALA A 88 -7.75 1.16 16.84
CA ALA A 88 -7.59 0.02 17.74
C ALA A 88 -7.84 0.35 19.22
N GLN A 89 -7.72 1.61 19.67
CA GLN A 89 -7.76 1.94 21.09
C GLN A 89 -8.23 3.37 21.39
N GLU A 90 -9.16 3.50 22.33
CA GLU A 90 -9.26 4.65 23.23
C GLU A 90 -8.04 4.62 24.17
N LEU A 91 -6.91 5.18 23.78
CA LEU A 91 -5.73 5.18 24.61
C LEU A 91 -5.69 6.41 25.51
N LEU A 92 -5.74 6.17 26.80
CA LEU A 92 -5.57 7.14 27.89
C LEU A 92 -4.16 7.80 27.90
N PHE A 93 -3.21 7.31 27.09
CA PHE A 93 -1.83 7.80 27.04
C PHE A 93 -1.30 7.70 25.61
N ASN A 94 -1.76 8.56 24.72
CA ASN A 94 -1.26 8.57 23.35
C ASN A 94 -0.43 9.86 23.11
N ASP A 95 0.90 9.74 23.16
CA ASP A 95 1.82 10.76 22.64
C ASP A 95 1.85 10.81 21.10
N GLY A 96 0.93 10.11 20.46
CA GLY A 96 0.81 10.02 19.01
C GLY A 96 0.02 11.16 18.39
N LEU A 97 0.07 11.23 17.07
CA LEU A 97 -0.73 12.17 16.28
C LEU A 97 -2.22 11.83 16.46
N PRO A 98 -3.09 12.79 16.88
CA PRO A 98 -4.53 12.57 16.94
C PRO A 98 -5.10 12.14 15.59
N ILE A 99 -6.12 11.28 15.59
CA ILE A 99 -6.71 10.72 14.36
C ILE A 99 -7.26 11.83 13.45
N GLU A 100 -7.80 12.89 14.03
CA GLU A 100 -8.31 14.05 13.30
C GLU A 100 -7.19 14.76 12.54
N GLN A 101 -6.03 14.96 13.16
CA GLN A 101 -4.86 15.58 12.53
C GLN A 101 -4.24 14.64 11.47
N ALA A 102 -4.24 13.33 11.72
CA ALA A 102 -3.79 12.35 10.75
C ALA A 102 -4.66 12.39 9.49
N LEU A 103 -5.97 12.48 9.65
CA LEU A 103 -6.91 12.59 8.54
C LEU A 103 -6.83 13.94 7.84
N GLU A 104 -6.64 15.04 8.59
CA GLU A 104 -6.42 16.37 8.00
C GLU A 104 -5.20 16.36 7.06
N GLU A 105 -4.09 15.71 7.45
CA GLU A 105 -2.92 15.56 6.60
C GLU A 105 -3.22 14.73 5.34
N VAL A 106 -4.01 13.66 5.48
CA VAL A 106 -4.49 12.86 4.35
C VAL A 106 -5.34 13.71 3.40
N PHE A 107 -6.32 14.46 3.93
CA PHE A 107 -7.18 15.34 3.14
C PHE A 107 -6.38 16.46 2.46
N ARG A 108 -5.41 17.05 3.15
CA ARG A 108 -4.56 18.10 2.60
C ARG A 108 -3.76 17.63 1.39
N ARG A 109 -3.19 16.43 1.44
CA ARG A 109 -2.47 15.84 0.28
C ARG A 109 -3.38 15.62 -0.93
N HIS A 110 -4.67 15.39 -0.70
CA HIS A 110 -5.62 15.11 -1.77
C HIS A 110 -6.46 16.32 -2.18
N ALA A 111 -6.39 17.43 -1.45
CA ALA A 111 -7.14 18.66 -1.77
C ALA A 111 -6.78 19.23 -3.15
N ASP A 112 -5.52 19.10 -3.56
CA ASP A 112 -5.02 19.60 -4.85
C ASP A 112 -5.44 18.73 -6.06
N ALA A 113 -5.97 17.53 -5.82
CA ALA A 113 -6.32 16.58 -6.87
C ALA A 113 -7.70 16.78 -7.53
N GLY A 114 -8.40 17.86 -7.20
CA GLY A 114 -9.71 18.22 -7.76
C GLY A 114 -10.89 17.46 -7.11
N ALA A 115 -11.90 18.20 -6.70
CA ALA A 115 -13.04 17.77 -5.87
C ALA A 115 -13.89 16.60 -6.43
N ARG A 116 -13.70 16.18 -7.67
CA ARG A 116 -14.52 15.15 -8.32
C ARG A 116 -14.05 13.70 -8.15
N THR A 117 -12.83 13.46 -7.70
CA THR A 117 -12.23 12.12 -7.55
C THR A 117 -11.73 11.81 -6.12
N GLY A 118 -11.90 12.73 -5.18
CA GLY A 118 -11.24 12.71 -3.87
C GLY A 118 -11.53 11.47 -3.01
N GLY A 119 -12.78 11.00 -2.95
CA GLY A 119 -13.15 9.90 -2.05
C GLY A 119 -12.51 8.55 -2.39
N HIS A 120 -12.37 8.22 -3.66
CA HIS A 120 -11.73 6.96 -4.09
C HIS A 120 -10.21 6.97 -3.88
N ARG A 121 -9.56 8.12 -4.00
CA ARG A 121 -8.12 8.25 -3.78
C ARG A 121 -7.73 8.15 -2.31
N LEU A 122 -8.58 8.61 -1.40
CA LEU A 122 -8.32 8.49 0.04
C LEU A 122 -8.15 7.05 0.51
N LEU A 123 -8.79 6.10 -0.16
CA LEU A 123 -8.68 4.68 0.16
C LEU A 123 -7.63 3.96 -0.71
N ASP A 124 -6.97 4.67 -1.62
CA ASP A 124 -5.92 4.08 -2.46
C ASP A 124 -4.59 4.05 -1.72
N TYR A 125 -4.20 2.87 -1.24
CA TYR A 125 -2.95 2.68 -0.50
C TYR A 125 -1.69 3.08 -1.29
N ARG A 126 -1.77 3.16 -2.62
CA ARG A 126 -0.64 3.56 -3.49
C ARG A 126 -0.23 5.01 -3.29
N GLU A 127 -1.12 5.84 -2.77
CA GLU A 127 -0.83 7.24 -2.44
C GLU A 127 -0.03 7.38 -1.12
N TYR A 128 0.08 6.30 -0.33
CA TYR A 128 0.72 6.30 0.98
C TYR A 128 1.97 5.46 1.06
N LEU A 129 2.19 4.61 0.06
CA LEU A 129 3.20 3.56 0.09
C LEU A 129 3.95 3.48 -1.22
N HIS A 130 5.27 3.36 -1.13
CA HIS A 130 6.15 3.08 -2.27
C HIS A 130 6.63 1.65 -2.23
N LEU A 131 6.74 1.05 -3.42
CA LEU A 131 7.37 -0.25 -3.58
C LEU A 131 8.79 -0.05 -4.07
N LYS A 132 9.75 -0.65 -3.38
CA LYS A 132 11.16 -0.72 -3.79
C LYS A 132 11.53 -2.16 -4.07
N VAL A 133 12.19 -2.38 -5.19
CA VAL A 133 12.82 -3.66 -5.48
C VAL A 133 14.22 -3.62 -4.89
N GLU A 134 14.56 -4.61 -4.08
CA GLU A 134 15.88 -4.75 -3.48
C GLU A 134 16.48 -6.09 -3.89
N VAL A 135 17.78 -6.08 -4.07
CA VAL A 135 18.59 -7.27 -4.40
C VAL A 135 19.67 -7.48 -3.35
N ARG A 136 20.05 -8.72 -3.16
CA ARG A 136 21.18 -9.10 -2.32
C ARG A 136 22.19 -9.86 -3.16
N ARG A 137 23.44 -9.39 -3.15
CA ARG A 137 24.52 -10.02 -3.91
C ARG A 137 25.15 -11.20 -3.16
N GLN A 138 25.82 -12.06 -3.90
CA GLN A 138 26.54 -13.20 -3.30
C GLN A 138 27.69 -12.75 -2.40
N VAL A 139 28.35 -11.65 -2.76
CA VAL A 139 29.54 -11.14 -2.05
C VAL A 139 29.17 -10.15 -0.93
N ALA A 140 27.99 -9.55 -0.98
CA ALA A 140 27.54 -8.56 0.00
C ALA A 140 26.27 -9.05 0.71
N PRO A 141 26.27 -9.19 2.05
CA PRO A 141 25.12 -9.69 2.79
C PRO A 141 23.95 -8.70 2.88
N ASP A 142 24.23 -7.41 2.60
CA ASP A 142 23.24 -6.36 2.74
C ASP A 142 22.31 -6.26 1.52
N TRP A 143 21.09 -5.81 1.78
CA TRP A 143 20.13 -5.51 0.74
C TRP A 143 20.40 -4.13 0.15
N GLU A 144 20.44 -4.04 -1.17
CA GLU A 144 20.57 -2.78 -1.92
C GLU A 144 19.40 -2.60 -2.87
N VAL A 145 19.01 -1.33 -3.12
CA VAL A 145 17.96 -1.02 -4.10
C VAL A 145 18.42 -1.47 -5.47
N ALA A 146 17.58 -2.23 -6.18
CA ALA A 146 17.81 -2.68 -7.54
C ALA A 146 17.80 -1.47 -8.49
N ASN A 147 18.95 -0.81 -8.60
CA ASN A 147 19.13 0.32 -9.52
C ASN A 147 19.61 -0.21 -10.87
N PRO A 148 18.87 0.04 -11.99
CA PRO A 148 19.28 -0.41 -13.32
C PRO A 148 20.69 0.05 -13.73
N THR A 149 21.15 1.19 -13.20
CA THR A 149 22.52 1.70 -13.49
C THR A 149 23.63 0.94 -12.74
N LYS A 150 23.29 0.18 -11.69
CA LYS A 150 24.23 -0.62 -10.88
C LYS A 150 24.16 -2.11 -11.19
N LEU A 151 23.14 -2.54 -11.90
CA LEU A 151 22.98 -3.92 -12.37
C LEU A 151 23.62 -4.07 -13.75
N SER A 152 24.19 -5.24 -14.03
CA SER A 152 24.52 -5.58 -15.42
C SER A 152 23.22 -5.68 -16.24
N THR A 153 23.31 -5.51 -17.54
CA THR A 153 22.13 -5.59 -18.41
C THR A 153 21.38 -6.93 -18.24
N GLY A 154 22.12 -8.04 -18.17
CA GLY A 154 21.53 -9.36 -17.96
C GLY A 154 20.85 -9.49 -16.60
N GLU A 155 21.43 -8.95 -15.52
CA GLU A 155 20.82 -8.94 -14.19
C GLU A 155 19.52 -8.08 -14.18
N ALA A 156 19.56 -6.91 -14.81
CA ALA A 156 18.39 -6.02 -14.88
C ALA A 156 17.23 -6.67 -15.63
N ILE A 157 17.50 -7.31 -16.78
CA ILE A 157 16.49 -8.05 -17.55
C ILE A 157 15.98 -9.25 -16.73
N GLY A 158 16.87 -10.02 -16.11
CA GLY A 158 16.49 -11.18 -15.29
C GLY A 158 15.59 -10.81 -14.12
N VAL A 159 15.97 -9.78 -13.34
CA VAL A 159 15.17 -9.27 -12.21
C VAL A 159 13.81 -8.77 -12.70
N GLY A 160 13.78 -8.00 -13.79
CA GLY A 160 12.53 -7.48 -14.37
C GLY A 160 11.60 -8.59 -14.84
N ALA A 161 12.13 -9.57 -15.57
CA ALA A 161 11.37 -10.72 -16.05
C ALA A 161 10.80 -11.56 -14.90
N ALA A 162 11.62 -11.87 -13.89
CA ALA A 162 11.18 -12.63 -12.71
C ALA A 162 10.05 -11.90 -11.96
N LEU A 163 10.18 -10.60 -11.73
CA LEU A 163 9.13 -9.81 -11.11
C LEU A 163 7.82 -9.87 -11.92
N MET A 164 7.89 -9.70 -13.24
CA MET A 164 6.71 -9.76 -14.10
C MET A 164 6.06 -11.15 -14.07
N MET A 165 6.83 -12.23 -14.11
CA MET A 165 6.32 -13.60 -14.06
C MET A 165 5.62 -13.89 -12.73
N VAL A 166 6.23 -13.47 -11.61
CA VAL A 166 5.63 -13.66 -10.28
C VAL A 166 4.36 -12.83 -10.12
N VAL A 167 4.33 -11.58 -10.60
CA VAL A 167 3.13 -10.72 -10.57
C VAL A 167 2.01 -11.33 -11.43
N LEU A 168 2.32 -11.80 -12.64
CA LEU A 168 1.34 -12.47 -13.51
C LEU A 168 0.79 -13.75 -12.87
N GLY A 169 1.65 -14.53 -12.19
CA GLY A 169 1.24 -15.71 -11.44
C GLY A 169 0.29 -15.41 -10.28
N GLU A 170 0.55 -14.35 -9.52
CA GLU A 170 -0.36 -13.90 -8.46
C GLU A 170 -1.70 -13.40 -9.01
N TRP A 171 -1.68 -12.64 -10.11
CA TRP A 171 -2.89 -12.17 -10.78
C TRP A 171 -3.80 -13.31 -11.24
N GLU A 172 -3.21 -14.35 -11.84
CA GLU A 172 -3.96 -15.52 -12.25
C GLU A 172 -4.56 -16.27 -11.06
N ARG A 173 -3.80 -16.41 -9.98
CA ARG A 173 -4.28 -17.04 -8.74
C ARG A 173 -5.48 -16.30 -8.17
N ASP A 174 -5.38 -14.97 -8.06
CA ASP A 174 -6.48 -14.13 -7.57
C ASP A 174 -7.69 -14.17 -8.52
N ALA A 175 -7.48 -14.18 -9.84
CA ALA A 175 -8.55 -14.30 -10.83
C ALA A 175 -9.25 -15.67 -10.75
N ASN A 176 -8.51 -16.76 -10.50
CA ASN A 176 -9.07 -18.11 -10.37
C ASN A 176 -9.86 -18.28 -9.08
N LEU A 177 -9.48 -17.62 -7.99
CA LEU A 177 -10.26 -17.61 -6.74
C LEU A 177 -11.63 -16.94 -6.88
N LEU A 178 -11.76 -15.98 -7.80
CA LEU A 178 -13.03 -15.28 -8.09
C LEU A 178 -13.93 -16.02 -9.07
N ARG A 179 -13.41 -17.03 -9.77
CA ARG A 179 -14.17 -17.84 -10.76
C ARG A 179 -14.71 -19.09 -10.11
N VAL A 180 -16.00 -19.10 -9.82
CA VAL A 180 -16.74 -20.25 -9.27
C VAL A 180 -16.91 -21.40 -10.28
N SER A 181 -16.54 -21.23 -11.54
CA SER A 181 -16.80 -22.21 -12.59
C SER A 181 -15.68 -22.31 -13.62
N ARG A 182 -15.17 -23.52 -13.77
CA ARG A 182 -14.23 -24.03 -14.78
C ARG A 182 -12.92 -23.28 -14.92
N SER A 183 -11.84 -23.97 -14.59
CA SER A 183 -10.46 -23.67 -14.93
C SER A 183 -10.28 -23.57 -16.45
N THR A 184 -10.54 -22.41 -17.02
CA THR A 184 -9.99 -22.05 -18.32
C THR A 184 -8.58 -21.56 -18.05
N GLY A 185 -7.58 -22.33 -18.50
CA GLY A 185 -6.20 -21.90 -18.42
C GLY A 185 -6.03 -20.51 -19.02
N SER A 186 -5.29 -19.64 -18.37
CA SER A 186 -4.92 -18.34 -18.92
C SER A 186 -3.64 -18.49 -19.74
N LEU A 187 -3.63 -17.91 -20.93
CA LEU A 187 -2.40 -17.81 -21.71
C LEU A 187 -1.52 -16.73 -21.08
N ARG A 188 -0.38 -17.14 -20.54
CA ARG A 188 0.67 -16.21 -20.11
C ARG A 188 1.65 -16.06 -21.27
N LEU A 189 1.85 -14.83 -21.72
CA LEU A 189 2.79 -14.52 -22.76
C LEU A 189 3.70 -13.39 -22.29
N LEU A 190 4.99 -13.67 -22.19
CA LEU A 190 6.02 -12.71 -21.88
C LEU A 190 6.99 -12.62 -23.07
N PHE A 191 7.12 -11.43 -23.62
CA PHE A 191 8.14 -11.13 -24.62
C PHE A 191 9.33 -10.50 -23.94
N LEU A 192 10.50 -11.13 -24.10
CA LEU A 192 11.76 -10.59 -23.64
C LEU A 192 12.52 -10.04 -24.85
N ASP A 193 12.66 -8.72 -24.91
CA ASP A 193 13.59 -8.08 -25.83
C ASP A 193 15.02 -8.24 -25.30
N GLU A 194 15.98 -8.38 -26.21
CA GLU A 194 17.40 -8.59 -25.87
C GLU A 194 17.69 -9.83 -25.01
N ALA A 195 16.89 -10.88 -25.11
CA ALA A 195 17.09 -12.14 -24.39
C ALA A 195 18.48 -12.76 -24.62
N ASN A 196 19.15 -12.44 -25.72
CA ASN A 196 20.53 -12.80 -26.02
C ASN A 196 21.56 -12.24 -25.04
N ARG A 197 21.20 -11.25 -24.23
CA ARG A 197 22.05 -10.70 -23.16
C ARG A 197 21.95 -11.50 -21.85
N LEU A 198 21.00 -12.44 -21.76
CA LEU A 198 20.89 -13.36 -20.65
C LEU A 198 21.83 -14.54 -20.90
N SER A 199 22.55 -14.97 -19.85
CA SER A 199 23.27 -16.25 -19.88
C SER A 199 22.28 -17.41 -19.95
N GLN A 200 22.75 -18.59 -20.41
CA GLN A 200 21.91 -19.79 -20.40
C GLN A 200 21.40 -20.14 -19.01
N ASP A 201 22.21 -19.96 -17.98
CA ASP A 201 21.83 -20.19 -16.59
C ASP A 201 20.69 -19.25 -16.14
N ASN A 202 20.77 -17.98 -16.53
CA ASN A 202 19.73 -16.99 -16.22
C ASN A 202 18.43 -17.29 -16.97
N LEU A 203 18.49 -17.79 -18.20
CA LEU A 203 17.31 -18.24 -18.95
C LEU A 203 16.68 -19.48 -18.28
N ALA A 204 17.49 -20.44 -17.82
CA ALA A 204 16.97 -21.60 -17.10
C ALA A 204 16.16 -21.20 -15.85
N VAL A 205 16.66 -20.24 -15.05
CA VAL A 205 15.94 -19.73 -13.88
C VAL A 205 14.58 -19.15 -14.26
N LEU A 206 14.47 -18.45 -15.42
CA LEU A 206 13.20 -17.91 -15.89
C LEU A 206 12.22 -19.00 -16.34
N PHE A 207 12.70 -20.10 -16.90
CA PHE A 207 11.85 -21.22 -17.30
C PHE A 207 11.36 -22.07 -16.12
N ASP A 208 12.03 -22.00 -14.98
CA ASP A 208 11.65 -22.71 -13.76
C ASP A 208 10.67 -21.94 -12.86
N LEU A 209 10.36 -20.67 -13.20
CA LEU A 209 9.41 -19.80 -12.52
C LEU A 209 7.97 -19.98 -13.02
#